data_1fa5da823e24bc12116a7c2cc61329ed
#
_entry.id   1fa5da823e24bc12116a7c2cc61329ed
#
_cell.length_a   1.000
_cell.length_b   1.000
_cell.length_c   1.000
_cell.angle_alpha   90.00
_cell.angle_beta   90.00
_cell.angle_gamma   90.00
#
_symmetry.space_group_name_H-M   'P 1'
#
loop_
_entity.id
_entity.type
_entity.pdbx_description
1 polymer ?
#
loop_
_entity_poly.entity_id
_entity_poly.type
_entity_poly.pdbx_seq_one_letter_code
_entity_poly.pdbx_strand_id
1 'polypeptide(L)'
;MNDDRLQFYALYLTRFASGFGFVTLLTLLPKYIALFGASGLVVGLFTTAFTGAQTLATVPLAWAGDRGDKRLVLVGVLGASVLSYVGFALVSTPAAESWHFILVRGLQGAAVTGSGLMSLALVGELSPPDQRANHIGKANSWRLAAGILGSLAAGALYRWGGFDAVYAVLVALLVPAMAGVWYLLDADETRIRGNPFAGLAFNRRLLTLTSFRAQYAVAVTLVRTWVPIYAGVSAAQGGLGYTAPLAVGVVLTAEKVTNMLCQPFTGRLSDRAGRSLFVFVGGGCYGLVALVVPFTPDIGTALDLPATFPVVGDLSAAFLPLLACNALLGVADSIREPASMALFADEGTDDGSVASSFGIRELVWRPGSVLAPMLGGALMTTNIDWVFFVGAAAAFSGVLTFLGVLSRNYGTRALTEW
;
A
#
# COMPACT_ATOMS: atom_id res chain seq x y z
N MET A 1 18.10 29.71 -7.69
CA MET A 1 16.63 29.76 -7.42
C MET A 1 15.78 28.92 -8.40
N ASN A 2 16.18 28.68 -9.65
CA ASN A 2 15.48 27.75 -10.55
C ASN A 2 15.91 26.29 -10.36
N ASP A 3 17.18 26.03 -10.02
CA ASP A 3 17.72 24.66 -9.90
C ASP A 3 17.09 23.89 -8.73
N ASP A 4 16.92 24.51 -7.56
CA ASP A 4 16.30 23.85 -6.39
C ASP A 4 14.88 23.36 -6.68
N ARG A 5 14.08 24.14 -7.42
CA ARG A 5 12.72 23.73 -7.80
C ARG A 5 12.71 22.53 -8.73
N LEU A 6 13.66 22.46 -9.66
CA LEU A 6 13.77 21.35 -10.60
C LEU A 6 14.16 20.04 -9.90
N GLN A 7 15.02 20.11 -8.88
CA GLN A 7 15.36 18.96 -8.03
C GLN A 7 14.10 18.39 -7.34
N PHE A 8 13.26 19.25 -6.73
CA PHE A 8 12.01 18.79 -6.12
C PHE A 8 11.04 18.17 -7.14
N TYR A 9 10.91 18.76 -8.35
CA TYR A 9 10.04 18.18 -9.38
C TYR A 9 10.53 16.82 -9.86
N ALA A 10 11.83 16.60 -9.99
CA ALA A 10 12.40 15.28 -10.31
C ALA A 10 12.06 14.24 -9.22
N LEU A 11 12.15 14.63 -7.93
CA LEU A 11 11.78 13.76 -6.82
C LEU A 11 10.27 13.50 -6.76
N TYR A 12 9.43 14.49 -7.04
CA TYR A 12 7.98 14.31 -7.09
C TYR A 12 7.57 13.42 -8.26
N LEU A 13 8.18 13.59 -9.44
CA LEU A 13 7.97 12.70 -10.59
C LEU A 13 8.39 11.27 -10.27
N THR A 14 9.49 11.08 -9.55
CA THR A 14 9.92 9.77 -9.05
C THR A 14 8.86 9.12 -8.15
N ARG A 15 8.29 9.88 -7.21
CA ARG A 15 7.21 9.41 -6.34
C ARG A 15 5.95 9.05 -7.13
N PHE A 16 5.61 9.85 -8.12
CA PHE A 16 4.49 9.57 -9.02
C PHE A 16 4.72 8.32 -9.84
N ALA A 17 5.85 8.23 -10.57
CA ALA A 17 6.14 7.10 -11.47
C ALA A 17 6.17 5.75 -10.71
N SER A 18 6.84 5.72 -9.56
CA SER A 18 6.91 4.52 -8.72
C SER A 18 5.54 4.12 -8.15
N GLY A 19 4.74 5.09 -7.69
CA GLY A 19 3.40 4.86 -7.17
C GLY A 19 2.43 4.39 -8.26
N PHE A 20 2.49 5.01 -9.44
CA PHE A 20 1.67 4.66 -10.59
C PHE A 20 1.91 3.21 -11.03
N GLY A 21 3.17 2.80 -11.18
CA GLY A 21 3.52 1.44 -11.58
C GLY A 21 3.10 0.38 -10.56
N PHE A 22 3.24 0.67 -9.27
CA PHE A 22 2.80 -0.26 -8.22
C PHE A 22 1.30 -0.56 -8.30
N VAL A 23 0.47 0.48 -8.38
CA VAL A 23 -0.99 0.32 -8.38
C VAL A 23 -1.52 -0.23 -9.69
N THR A 24 -0.90 0.13 -10.81
CA THR A 24 -1.21 -0.45 -12.13
C THR A 24 -1.10 -1.98 -12.11
N LEU A 25 -0.01 -2.52 -11.55
CA LEU A 25 0.16 -3.98 -11.44
C LEU A 25 -0.85 -4.63 -10.48
N LEU A 26 -1.20 -3.97 -9.39
CA LEU A 26 -2.21 -4.48 -8.49
C LEU A 26 -3.59 -4.58 -9.17
N THR A 27 -3.94 -3.61 -10.00
CA THR A 27 -5.19 -3.60 -10.80
C THR A 27 -5.19 -4.71 -11.86
N LEU A 28 -4.03 -5.03 -12.44
CA LEU A 28 -3.89 -6.06 -13.48
C LEU A 28 -3.60 -7.45 -12.93
N LEU A 29 -3.48 -7.61 -11.62
CA LEU A 29 -3.16 -8.90 -10.99
C LEU A 29 -4.13 -10.02 -11.38
N PRO A 30 -5.46 -9.80 -11.47
CA PRO A 30 -6.40 -10.82 -11.96
C PRO A 30 -6.09 -11.29 -13.40
N LYS A 31 -5.56 -10.40 -14.25
CA LYS A 31 -5.17 -10.77 -15.61
C LYS A 31 -3.97 -11.72 -15.63
N TYR A 32 -3.01 -11.52 -14.72
CA TYR A 32 -1.89 -12.44 -14.56
C TYR A 32 -2.31 -13.78 -13.97
N ILE A 33 -3.24 -13.76 -13.02
CA ILE A 33 -3.83 -15.00 -12.47
C ILE A 33 -4.48 -15.82 -13.60
N ALA A 34 -5.25 -15.16 -14.48
CA ALA A 34 -5.87 -15.80 -15.63
C ALA A 34 -4.84 -16.26 -16.67
N LEU A 35 -3.82 -15.42 -16.98
CA LEU A 35 -2.79 -15.72 -17.98
C LEU A 35 -2.00 -17.00 -17.61
N PHE A 36 -1.65 -17.16 -16.32
CA PHE A 36 -0.87 -18.30 -15.84
C PHE A 36 -1.72 -19.47 -15.35
N GLY A 37 -3.06 -19.35 -15.35
CA GLY A 37 -3.93 -20.32 -14.71
C GLY A 37 -3.60 -20.49 -13.22
N ALA A 38 -3.10 -19.43 -12.58
CA ALA A 38 -2.62 -19.49 -11.20
C ALA A 38 -3.78 -19.66 -10.22
N SER A 39 -3.56 -20.46 -9.18
CA SER A 39 -4.55 -20.68 -8.13
C SER A 39 -3.87 -20.79 -6.75
N GLY A 40 -4.65 -20.61 -5.71
CA GLY A 40 -4.24 -20.87 -4.35
C GLY A 40 -2.92 -20.19 -3.97
N LEU A 41 -1.96 -20.99 -3.54
CA LEU A 41 -0.67 -20.52 -3.01
C LEU A 41 0.13 -19.70 -4.03
N VAL A 42 0.05 -20.03 -5.33
CA VAL A 42 0.78 -19.30 -6.39
C VAL A 42 0.28 -17.86 -6.47
N VAL A 43 -1.03 -17.64 -6.33
CA VAL A 43 -1.62 -16.28 -6.27
C VAL A 43 -1.09 -15.52 -5.05
N GLY A 44 -1.00 -16.19 -3.90
CA GLY A 44 -0.38 -15.63 -2.69
C GLY A 44 1.08 -15.23 -2.93
N LEU A 45 1.86 -16.10 -3.59
CA LEU A 45 3.27 -15.85 -3.90
C LEU A 45 3.47 -14.64 -4.83
N PHE A 46 2.54 -14.33 -5.73
CA PHE A 46 2.62 -13.13 -6.57
C PHE A 46 2.71 -11.84 -5.75
N THR A 47 2.08 -11.80 -4.59
CA THR A 47 2.13 -10.64 -3.70
C THR A 47 3.20 -10.78 -2.61
N THR A 48 3.39 -11.99 -2.08
CA THR A 48 4.43 -12.26 -1.08
C THR A 48 5.83 -11.99 -1.62
N ALA A 49 6.11 -12.32 -2.89
CA ALA A 49 7.40 -11.99 -3.51
C ALA A 49 7.69 -10.48 -3.48
N PHE A 50 6.68 -9.66 -3.73
CA PHE A 50 6.79 -8.21 -3.66
C PHE A 50 7.02 -7.73 -2.21
N THR A 51 6.14 -8.09 -1.27
CA THR A 51 6.22 -7.63 0.13
C THR A 51 7.44 -8.22 0.87
N GLY A 52 7.81 -9.44 0.56
CA GLY A 52 9.01 -10.09 1.07
C GLY A 52 10.28 -9.39 0.60
N ALA A 53 10.39 -9.14 -0.70
CA ALA A 53 11.51 -8.40 -1.27
C ALA A 53 11.58 -6.96 -0.74
N GLN A 54 10.45 -6.28 -0.54
CA GLN A 54 10.40 -4.97 0.12
C GLN A 54 11.03 -5.04 1.52
N THR A 55 10.63 -6.05 2.30
CA THR A 55 11.12 -6.21 3.68
C THR A 55 12.61 -6.49 3.72
N LEU A 56 13.09 -7.41 2.89
CA LEU A 56 14.50 -7.76 2.79
C LEU A 56 15.37 -6.61 2.28
N ALA A 57 14.87 -5.82 1.34
CA ALA A 57 15.60 -4.71 0.73
C ALA A 57 15.63 -3.44 1.60
N THR A 58 14.71 -3.28 2.56
CA THR A 58 14.58 -2.04 3.35
C THR A 58 15.89 -1.68 4.06
N VAL A 59 16.47 -2.60 4.83
CA VAL A 59 17.70 -2.33 5.61
C VAL A 59 18.92 -2.15 4.71
N PRO A 60 19.21 -3.04 3.74
CA PRO A 60 20.34 -2.85 2.83
C PRO A 60 20.30 -1.55 2.05
N LEU A 61 19.11 -1.15 1.56
CA LEU A 61 18.96 0.08 0.78
C LEU A 61 19.07 1.34 1.65
N ALA A 62 18.50 1.33 2.87
CA ALA A 62 18.71 2.41 3.82
C ALA A 62 20.18 2.55 4.17
N TRP A 63 20.85 1.45 4.47
CA TRP A 63 22.29 1.42 4.75
C TRP A 63 23.15 1.91 3.57
N ALA A 64 22.82 1.54 2.34
CA ALA A 64 23.49 2.04 1.15
C ALA A 64 23.29 3.56 0.96
N GLY A 65 22.10 4.08 1.26
CA GLY A 65 21.81 5.51 1.24
C GLY A 65 22.53 6.30 2.33
N ASP A 66 22.63 5.75 3.55
CA ASP A 66 23.29 6.40 4.68
C ASP A 66 24.82 6.50 4.49
N ARG A 67 25.44 5.53 3.83
CA ARG A 67 26.88 5.44 3.61
C ARG A 67 27.34 5.87 2.23
N GLY A 68 26.43 5.89 1.27
CA GLY A 68 26.68 6.25 -0.12
C GLY A 68 26.04 7.58 -0.51
N ASP A 69 26.10 7.87 -1.79
CA ASP A 69 25.35 8.95 -2.40
C ASP A 69 23.91 8.48 -2.65
N LYS A 70 22.93 9.07 -1.92
CA LYS A 70 21.51 8.73 -2.05
C LYS A 70 20.97 8.95 -3.45
N ARG A 71 21.52 9.93 -4.18
CA ARG A 71 21.19 10.15 -5.61
C ARG A 71 21.57 8.94 -6.46
N LEU A 72 22.78 8.40 -6.31
CA LEU A 72 23.22 7.22 -7.07
C LEU A 72 22.41 5.97 -6.70
N VAL A 73 22.11 5.78 -5.41
CA VAL A 73 21.22 4.70 -4.97
C VAL A 73 19.83 4.85 -5.58
N LEU A 74 19.29 6.08 -5.60
CA LEU A 74 17.98 6.34 -6.22
C LEU A 74 17.97 6.05 -7.73
N VAL A 75 19.00 6.46 -8.46
CA VAL A 75 19.14 6.14 -9.88
C VAL A 75 19.23 4.62 -10.11
N GLY A 76 19.99 3.92 -9.29
CA GLY A 76 20.13 2.46 -9.36
C GLY A 76 18.78 1.73 -9.15
N VAL A 77 18.01 2.13 -8.14
CA VAL A 77 16.70 1.52 -7.89
C VAL A 77 15.64 1.92 -8.92
N LEU A 78 15.72 3.12 -9.52
CA LEU A 78 14.88 3.49 -10.66
C LEU A 78 15.23 2.67 -11.90
N GLY A 79 16.51 2.43 -12.16
CA GLY A 79 16.97 1.50 -13.18
C GLY A 79 16.45 0.07 -12.96
N ALA A 80 16.50 -0.43 -11.71
CA ALA A 80 15.89 -1.71 -11.34
C ALA A 80 14.37 -1.72 -11.53
N SER A 81 13.68 -0.59 -11.30
CA SER A 81 12.25 -0.45 -11.62
C SER A 81 11.99 -0.55 -13.12
N VAL A 82 12.77 0.13 -13.96
CA VAL A 82 12.68 0.02 -15.42
C VAL A 82 12.90 -1.43 -15.86
N LEU A 83 13.95 -2.09 -15.36
CA LEU A 83 14.23 -3.49 -15.66
C LEU A 83 13.08 -4.42 -15.21
N SER A 84 12.43 -4.14 -14.08
CA SER A 84 11.28 -4.93 -13.65
C SER A 84 10.09 -4.78 -14.60
N TYR A 85 9.80 -3.58 -15.12
CA TYR A 85 8.69 -3.39 -16.06
C TYR A 85 9.00 -3.93 -17.46
N VAL A 86 10.23 -3.87 -17.92
CA VAL A 86 10.67 -4.62 -19.11
C VAL A 86 10.53 -6.12 -18.86
N GLY A 87 10.95 -6.61 -17.69
CA GLY A 87 10.77 -8.00 -17.30
C GLY A 87 9.28 -8.41 -17.31
N PHE A 88 8.37 -7.59 -16.78
CA PHE A 88 6.94 -7.87 -16.87
C PHE A 88 6.43 -7.93 -18.30
N ALA A 89 6.87 -7.04 -19.19
CA ALA A 89 6.52 -7.12 -20.62
C ALA A 89 6.94 -8.47 -21.21
N LEU A 90 8.16 -8.92 -20.92
CA LEU A 90 8.69 -10.19 -21.43
C LEU A 90 7.97 -11.43 -20.89
N VAL A 91 7.50 -11.39 -19.63
CA VAL A 91 6.80 -12.52 -19.01
C VAL A 91 5.28 -12.45 -19.18
N SER A 92 4.74 -11.40 -19.80
CA SER A 92 3.29 -11.25 -20.08
C SER A 92 2.87 -12.02 -21.34
N THR A 93 3.41 -13.20 -21.55
CA THR A 93 3.14 -14.07 -22.68
C THR A 93 2.71 -15.47 -22.22
N PRO A 94 1.91 -16.20 -23.01
CA PRO A 94 1.50 -17.57 -22.65
C PRO A 94 2.66 -18.58 -22.52
N ALA A 95 3.84 -18.24 -23.06
CA ALA A 95 5.04 -19.07 -22.97
C ALA A 95 5.78 -18.93 -21.62
N ALA A 96 5.45 -17.89 -20.84
CA ALA A 96 6.07 -17.67 -19.55
C ALA A 96 5.37 -18.50 -18.45
N GLU A 97 6.12 -18.86 -17.42
CA GLU A 97 5.62 -19.55 -16.25
C GLU A 97 5.46 -18.61 -15.05
N SER A 98 4.62 -18.99 -14.09
CA SER A 98 4.32 -18.20 -12.88
C SER A 98 5.58 -17.79 -12.10
N TRP A 99 6.62 -18.62 -12.07
CA TRP A 99 7.85 -18.32 -11.32
C TRP A 99 8.65 -17.15 -11.94
N HIS A 100 8.58 -16.96 -13.25
CA HIS A 100 9.21 -15.80 -13.89
C HIS A 100 8.54 -14.50 -13.39
N PHE A 101 7.20 -14.49 -13.31
CA PHE A 101 6.45 -13.37 -12.77
C PHE A 101 6.81 -13.12 -11.29
N ILE A 102 6.93 -14.18 -10.48
CA ILE A 102 7.32 -14.10 -9.06
C ILE A 102 8.70 -13.42 -8.91
N LEU A 103 9.68 -13.81 -9.72
CA LEU A 103 11.02 -13.20 -9.69
C LEU A 103 10.99 -11.72 -10.05
N VAL A 104 10.31 -11.36 -11.13
CA VAL A 104 10.17 -9.95 -11.55
C VAL A 104 9.41 -9.14 -10.49
N ARG A 105 8.43 -9.75 -9.85
CA ARG A 105 7.66 -9.16 -8.75
C ARG A 105 8.53 -8.87 -7.53
N GLY A 106 9.47 -9.76 -7.22
CA GLY A 106 10.48 -9.54 -6.17
C GLY A 106 11.40 -8.37 -6.51
N LEU A 107 11.93 -8.31 -7.73
CA LEU A 107 12.76 -7.20 -8.19
C LEU A 107 12.00 -5.85 -8.07
N GLN A 108 10.75 -5.80 -8.51
CA GLN A 108 9.89 -4.63 -8.37
C GLN A 108 9.72 -4.22 -6.88
N GLY A 109 9.51 -5.20 -5.98
CA GLY A 109 9.35 -4.92 -4.56
C GLY A 109 10.57 -4.23 -3.96
N ALA A 110 11.77 -4.73 -4.24
CA ALA A 110 13.03 -4.11 -3.82
C ALA A 110 13.20 -2.69 -4.40
N ALA A 111 12.96 -2.54 -5.70
CA ALA A 111 13.13 -1.28 -6.42
C ALA A 111 12.16 -0.19 -5.90
N VAL A 112 10.87 -0.52 -5.70
CA VAL A 112 9.86 0.41 -5.17
C VAL A 112 10.20 0.84 -3.74
N THR A 113 10.73 -0.06 -2.92
CA THR A 113 11.17 0.28 -1.56
C THR A 113 12.31 1.28 -1.58
N GLY A 114 13.36 1.02 -2.36
CA GLY A 114 14.49 1.94 -2.47
C GLY A 114 14.11 3.30 -3.03
N SER A 115 13.28 3.32 -4.07
CA SER A 115 12.73 4.56 -4.64
C SER A 115 11.95 5.36 -3.58
N GLY A 116 11.13 4.69 -2.77
CA GLY A 116 10.37 5.31 -1.69
C GLY A 116 11.25 5.92 -0.60
N LEU A 117 12.24 5.14 -0.13
CA LEU A 117 13.15 5.55 0.94
C LEU A 117 14.05 6.73 0.49
N MET A 118 14.75 6.55 -0.63
CA MET A 118 15.72 7.55 -1.10
C MET A 118 15.07 8.85 -1.54
N SER A 119 13.95 8.78 -2.28
CA SER A 119 13.26 10.00 -2.71
C SER A 119 12.72 10.81 -1.53
N LEU A 120 12.21 10.15 -0.48
CA LEU A 120 11.69 10.85 0.70
C LEU A 120 12.81 11.42 1.56
N ALA A 121 13.93 10.69 1.70
CA ALA A 121 15.11 11.19 2.40
C ALA A 121 15.68 12.43 1.71
N LEU A 122 15.88 12.39 0.39
CA LEU A 122 16.36 13.53 -0.40
C LEU A 122 15.39 14.72 -0.34
N VAL A 123 14.08 14.51 -0.42
CA VAL A 123 13.08 15.58 -0.21
C VAL A 123 13.26 16.21 1.17
N GLY A 124 13.46 15.41 2.20
CA GLY A 124 13.66 15.90 3.57
C GLY A 124 14.96 16.69 3.75
N GLU A 125 16.06 16.23 3.12
CA GLU A 125 17.38 16.87 3.21
C GLU A 125 17.47 18.18 2.41
N LEU A 126 16.93 18.18 1.18
CA LEU A 126 16.89 19.36 0.33
C LEU A 126 15.92 20.45 0.83
N SER A 127 14.97 20.09 1.69
CA SER A 127 13.96 21.02 2.17
C SER A 127 14.50 21.94 3.26
N PRO A 128 14.27 23.26 3.17
CA PRO A 128 14.48 24.17 4.28
C PRO A 128 13.72 23.70 5.53
N PRO A 129 14.26 23.87 6.74
CA PRO A 129 13.62 23.36 7.97
C PRO A 129 12.17 23.82 8.16
N ASP A 130 11.85 25.06 7.79
CA ASP A 130 10.52 25.67 7.87
C ASP A 130 9.55 25.19 6.78
N GLN A 131 10.03 24.56 5.70
CA GLN A 131 9.23 24.06 4.57
C GLN A 131 9.26 22.54 4.40
N ARG A 132 10.01 21.83 5.26
CA ARG A 132 10.22 20.38 5.15
C ARG A 132 8.90 19.60 5.16
N ALA A 133 7.99 19.92 6.08
CA ALA A 133 6.67 19.28 6.15
C ALA A 133 5.85 19.51 4.86
N ASN A 134 5.93 20.71 4.27
CA ASN A 134 5.24 21.04 3.03
C ASN A 134 5.78 20.22 1.83
N HIS A 135 7.11 20.11 1.68
CA HIS A 135 7.72 19.34 0.59
C HIS A 135 7.47 17.83 0.73
N ILE A 136 7.54 17.29 1.95
CA ILE A 136 7.15 15.89 2.24
C ILE A 136 5.67 15.68 1.93
N GLY A 137 4.80 16.62 2.32
CA GLY A 137 3.37 16.59 2.00
C GLY A 137 3.11 16.56 0.50
N LYS A 138 3.80 17.40 -0.28
CA LYS A 138 3.73 17.40 -1.75
C LYS A 138 4.19 16.07 -2.33
N ALA A 139 5.33 15.52 -1.89
CA ALA A 139 5.83 14.23 -2.35
C ALA A 139 4.82 13.09 -2.09
N ASN A 140 4.14 13.10 -0.95
CA ASN A 140 3.09 12.15 -0.64
C ASN A 140 1.82 12.36 -1.48
N SER A 141 1.45 13.61 -1.76
CA SER A 141 0.32 13.94 -2.64
C SER A 141 0.54 13.43 -4.06
N TRP A 142 1.76 13.56 -4.60
CA TRP A 142 2.11 12.98 -5.91
C TRP A 142 2.00 11.47 -5.92
N ARG A 143 2.40 10.79 -4.85
CA ARG A 143 2.24 9.34 -4.70
C ARG A 143 0.76 8.92 -4.61
N LEU A 144 -0.08 9.69 -3.90
CA LEU A 144 -1.53 9.42 -3.81
C LEU A 144 -2.22 9.63 -5.16
N ALA A 145 -1.91 10.75 -5.84
CA ALA A 145 -2.41 11.01 -7.20
C ALA A 145 -2.04 9.87 -8.16
N ALA A 146 -0.79 9.38 -8.08
CA ALA A 146 -0.34 8.22 -8.84
C ALA A 146 -1.15 6.96 -8.51
N GLY A 147 -1.52 6.77 -7.25
CA GLY A 147 -2.35 5.64 -6.83
C GLY A 147 -3.76 5.66 -7.45
N ILE A 148 -4.37 6.83 -7.53
CA ILE A 148 -5.69 7.03 -8.15
C ILE A 148 -5.60 6.88 -9.67
N LEU A 149 -4.70 7.64 -10.30
CA LEU A 149 -4.54 7.65 -11.76
C LEU A 149 -4.06 6.29 -12.28
N GLY A 150 -3.14 5.63 -11.58
CA GLY A 150 -2.61 4.32 -11.95
C GLY A 150 -3.67 3.23 -11.96
N SER A 151 -4.58 3.21 -10.97
CA SER A 151 -5.67 2.23 -10.95
C SER A 151 -6.67 2.42 -12.09
N LEU A 152 -7.01 3.66 -12.43
CA LEU A 152 -7.92 3.96 -13.54
C LEU A 152 -7.24 3.76 -14.90
N ALA A 153 -6.01 4.28 -15.06
CA ALA A 153 -5.26 4.20 -16.30
C ALA A 153 -4.89 2.75 -16.68
N ALA A 154 -4.64 1.89 -15.68
CA ALA A 154 -4.33 0.48 -15.92
C ALA A 154 -5.36 -0.21 -16.82
N GLY A 155 -6.66 0.01 -16.53
CA GLY A 155 -7.74 -0.56 -17.33
C GLY A 155 -7.85 0.03 -18.74
N ALA A 156 -7.66 1.34 -18.86
CA ALA A 156 -7.70 2.02 -20.15
C ALA A 156 -6.53 1.62 -21.04
N LEU A 157 -5.31 1.62 -20.49
CA LEU A 157 -4.09 1.23 -21.21
C LEU A 157 -4.14 -0.24 -21.63
N TYR A 158 -4.59 -1.11 -20.74
CA TYR A 158 -4.72 -2.53 -21.06
C TYR A 158 -5.74 -2.78 -22.19
N ARG A 159 -6.85 -2.03 -22.23
CA ARG A 159 -7.86 -2.11 -23.30
C ARG A 159 -7.29 -1.61 -24.63
N TRP A 160 -6.45 -0.58 -24.59
CA TRP A 160 -5.89 0.05 -25.79
C TRP A 160 -4.80 -0.79 -26.47
N GLY A 161 -3.90 -1.42 -25.71
CA GLY A 161 -2.76 -2.15 -26.28
C GLY A 161 -2.22 -3.25 -25.37
N GLY A 162 -3.06 -3.85 -24.51
CA GLY A 162 -2.68 -4.96 -23.66
C GLY A 162 -1.58 -4.63 -22.64
N PHE A 163 -0.81 -5.62 -22.27
CA PHE A 163 0.32 -5.47 -21.35
C PHE A 163 1.42 -4.57 -21.94
N ASP A 164 1.67 -4.63 -23.23
CA ASP A 164 2.75 -3.87 -23.88
C ASP A 164 2.53 -2.36 -23.74
N ALA A 165 1.30 -1.87 -23.97
CA ALA A 165 0.96 -0.47 -23.80
C ALA A 165 1.13 -0.03 -22.34
N VAL A 166 0.73 -0.88 -21.38
CA VAL A 166 0.89 -0.60 -19.96
C VAL A 166 2.36 -0.42 -19.60
N TYR A 167 3.21 -1.39 -19.99
CA TYR A 167 4.63 -1.33 -19.61
C TYR A 167 5.40 -0.27 -20.38
N ALA A 168 5.06 0.00 -21.64
CA ALA A 168 5.63 1.12 -22.37
C ALA A 168 5.40 2.46 -21.66
N VAL A 169 4.18 2.71 -21.17
CA VAL A 169 3.85 3.92 -20.42
C VAL A 169 4.60 3.96 -19.09
N LEU A 170 4.70 2.83 -18.36
CA LEU A 170 5.44 2.78 -17.10
C LEU A 170 6.93 3.08 -17.28
N VAL A 171 7.55 2.51 -18.30
CA VAL A 171 8.95 2.80 -18.66
C VAL A 171 9.09 4.27 -19.09
N ALA A 172 8.16 4.78 -19.92
CA ALA A 172 8.15 6.18 -20.37
C ALA A 172 7.98 7.19 -19.21
N LEU A 173 7.40 6.81 -18.09
CA LEU A 173 7.34 7.63 -16.88
C LEU A 173 8.62 7.53 -16.04
N LEU A 174 9.20 6.33 -15.93
CA LEU A 174 10.36 6.08 -15.08
C LEU A 174 11.68 6.58 -15.70
N VAL A 175 11.86 6.47 -17.01
CA VAL A 175 13.09 6.91 -17.67
C VAL A 175 13.31 8.42 -17.49
N PRO A 176 12.32 9.31 -17.75
CA PRO A 176 12.48 10.74 -17.46
C PRO A 176 12.67 11.04 -15.98
N ALA A 177 12.00 10.29 -15.06
CA ALA A 177 12.21 10.45 -13.64
C ALA A 177 13.66 10.11 -13.24
N MET A 178 14.20 9.01 -13.76
CA MET A 178 15.59 8.60 -13.54
C MET A 178 16.59 9.61 -14.14
N ALA A 179 16.34 10.08 -15.36
CA ALA A 179 17.14 11.12 -15.99
C ALA A 179 17.09 12.43 -15.22
N GLY A 180 15.90 12.84 -14.74
CA GLY A 180 15.74 14.02 -13.89
C GLY A 180 16.55 13.91 -12.59
N VAL A 181 16.53 12.76 -11.94
CA VAL A 181 17.37 12.51 -10.75
C VAL A 181 18.86 12.58 -11.10
N TRP A 182 19.26 11.98 -12.22
CA TRP A 182 20.67 11.97 -12.64
C TRP A 182 21.23 13.34 -12.99
N TYR A 183 20.47 14.17 -13.70
CA TYR A 183 20.97 15.44 -14.25
C TYR A 183 20.64 16.66 -13.39
N LEU A 184 19.58 16.62 -12.59
CA LEU A 184 19.11 17.78 -11.86
C LEU A 184 19.46 17.75 -10.37
N LEU A 185 19.67 16.56 -9.76
CA LEU A 185 20.05 16.50 -8.36
C LEU A 185 21.57 16.65 -8.21
N ASP A 186 21.98 17.36 -7.19
CA ASP A 186 23.36 17.41 -6.75
C ASP A 186 23.78 16.09 -6.07
N ALA A 187 25.08 15.82 -6.06
CA ALA A 187 25.61 14.68 -5.32
C ALA A 187 25.35 14.85 -3.81
N ASP A 188 24.83 13.80 -3.19
CA ASP A 188 24.60 13.82 -1.75
C ASP A 188 25.89 13.47 -1.02
N GLU A 189 26.38 14.42 -0.23
CA GLU A 189 27.59 14.26 0.60
C GLU A 189 27.26 13.83 2.04
N THR A 190 25.99 13.76 2.40
CA THR A 190 25.55 13.39 3.75
C THR A 190 25.93 11.93 4.04
N ARG A 191 26.66 11.71 5.14
CA ARG A 191 27.08 10.37 5.56
C ARG A 191 26.67 10.15 7.01
N ILE A 192 25.81 9.18 7.24
CA ILE A 192 25.38 8.76 8.58
C ILE A 192 26.16 7.50 8.96
N ARG A 193 26.99 7.61 9.99
CA ARG A 193 27.76 6.47 10.53
C ARG A 193 27.11 6.02 11.83
N GLY A 194 26.51 4.84 11.85
CA GLY A 194 25.88 4.27 13.04
C GLY A 194 25.26 2.90 12.78
N ASN A 195 24.80 2.26 13.83
CA ASN A 195 23.96 1.08 13.74
C ASN A 195 22.54 1.54 13.48
N PRO A 196 21.86 1.14 12.37
CA PRO A 196 20.47 1.53 12.07
C PRO A 196 19.47 1.07 13.15
N PHE A 197 19.87 0.15 14.02
CA PHE A 197 19.08 -0.32 15.16
C PHE A 197 19.51 0.30 16.50
N ALA A 198 20.53 1.18 16.51
CA ALA A 198 20.92 1.89 17.71
C ALA A 198 19.86 2.94 18.06
N GLY A 199 19.30 2.86 19.24
CA GLY A 199 18.27 3.80 19.71
C GLY A 199 16.83 3.29 19.55
N LEU A 200 16.62 2.03 19.16
CA LEU A 200 15.29 1.40 19.27
C LEU A 200 14.97 1.19 20.76
N ALA A 201 14.37 2.19 21.39
CA ALA A 201 13.91 2.09 22.78
C ALA A 201 12.50 1.48 22.81
N PHE A 202 12.38 0.30 23.42
CA PHE A 202 11.09 -0.32 23.69
C PHE A 202 10.62 0.10 25.09
N ASN A 203 9.71 1.03 25.15
CA ASN A 203 9.04 1.38 26.41
C ASN A 203 7.62 0.77 26.46
N ARG A 204 7.00 0.81 27.66
CA ARG A 204 5.66 0.22 27.89
C ARG A 204 4.58 0.84 27.02
N ARG A 205 4.69 2.13 26.73
CA ARG A 205 3.73 2.88 25.90
C ARG A 205 3.81 2.46 24.45
N LEU A 206 5.02 2.39 23.91
CA LEU A 206 5.27 1.93 22.54
C LEU A 206 4.85 0.47 22.33
N LEU A 207 5.10 -0.42 23.32
CA LEU A 207 4.59 -1.79 23.29
C LEU A 207 3.06 -1.86 23.29
N THR A 208 2.39 -0.96 24.00
CA THR A 208 0.91 -0.85 23.95
C THR A 208 0.45 -0.42 22.57
N LEU A 209 1.08 0.62 21.99
CA LEU A 209 0.76 1.11 20.66
C LEU A 209 1.04 0.10 19.54
N THR A 210 2.01 -0.78 19.72
CA THR A 210 2.35 -1.83 18.73
C THR A 210 1.53 -3.11 18.91
N SER A 211 0.83 -3.29 20.02
CA SER A 211 0.16 -4.54 20.38
C SER A 211 -0.85 -5.05 19.34
N PHE A 212 -1.50 -4.15 18.58
CA PHE A 212 -2.46 -4.51 17.54
C PHE A 212 -1.88 -4.60 16.12
N ARG A 213 -0.66 -4.10 15.91
CA ARG A 213 -0.15 -3.82 14.56
C ARG A 213 0.10 -5.07 13.73
N ALA A 214 0.58 -6.15 14.30
CA ALA A 214 0.87 -7.38 13.57
C ALA A 214 -0.43 -8.02 13.03
N GLN A 215 -1.46 -8.14 13.88
CA GLN A 215 -2.78 -8.65 13.49
C GLN A 215 -3.44 -7.73 12.46
N TYR A 216 -3.36 -6.41 12.69
CA TYR A 216 -3.96 -5.45 11.78
C TYR A 216 -3.22 -5.39 10.44
N ALA A 217 -1.90 -5.63 10.41
CA ALA A 217 -1.15 -5.80 9.18
C ALA A 217 -1.66 -6.99 8.34
N VAL A 218 -1.97 -8.10 9.01
CA VAL A 218 -2.60 -9.25 8.34
C VAL A 218 -3.96 -8.84 7.76
N ALA A 219 -4.82 -8.20 8.55
CA ALA A 219 -6.15 -7.77 8.13
C ALA A 219 -6.10 -6.89 6.88
N VAL A 220 -5.35 -5.79 6.96
CA VAL A 220 -5.27 -4.81 5.86
C VAL A 220 -4.63 -5.42 4.61
N THR A 221 -3.58 -6.22 4.78
CA THR A 221 -2.89 -6.82 3.63
C THR A 221 -3.74 -7.89 2.96
N LEU A 222 -4.46 -8.72 3.72
CA LEU A 222 -5.43 -9.66 3.16
C LEU A 222 -6.49 -8.92 2.35
N VAL A 223 -7.23 -8.02 2.97
CA VAL A 223 -8.36 -7.36 2.32
C VAL A 223 -7.93 -6.57 1.09
N ARG A 224 -6.90 -5.71 1.20
CA ARG A 224 -6.42 -4.89 0.08
C ARG A 224 -5.86 -5.69 -1.08
N THR A 225 -5.24 -6.83 -0.80
CA THR A 225 -4.71 -7.71 -1.85
C THR A 225 -5.84 -8.48 -2.53
N TRP A 226 -6.83 -8.93 -1.75
CA TRP A 226 -7.86 -9.83 -2.26
C TRP A 226 -9.09 -9.13 -2.84
N VAL A 227 -9.39 -7.88 -2.50
CA VAL A 227 -10.48 -7.14 -3.16
C VAL A 227 -10.31 -7.11 -4.70
N PRO A 228 -9.16 -6.70 -5.27
CA PRO A 228 -8.97 -6.75 -6.73
C PRO A 228 -8.97 -8.17 -7.30
N ILE A 229 -8.44 -9.14 -6.56
CA ILE A 229 -8.45 -10.57 -6.97
C ILE A 229 -9.89 -11.07 -6.99
N TYR A 230 -10.66 -10.87 -5.92
CA TYR A 230 -12.06 -11.24 -5.80
C TYR A 230 -12.93 -10.63 -6.92
N ALA A 231 -12.70 -9.34 -7.23
CA ALA A 231 -13.38 -8.68 -8.33
C ALA A 231 -13.08 -9.30 -9.70
N GLY A 232 -11.82 -9.69 -9.95
CA GLY A 232 -11.36 -10.03 -11.30
C GLY A 232 -11.16 -11.50 -11.62
N VAL A 233 -11.04 -12.41 -10.62
CA VAL A 233 -10.95 -13.86 -10.89
C VAL A 233 -12.33 -14.45 -11.24
N SER A 234 -12.32 -15.56 -11.97
CA SER A 234 -13.55 -16.21 -12.43
C SER A 234 -14.43 -16.72 -11.29
N ALA A 235 -15.72 -16.89 -11.57
CA ALA A 235 -16.66 -17.49 -10.63
C ALA A 235 -16.25 -18.93 -10.22
N ALA A 236 -15.57 -19.65 -11.11
CA ALA A 236 -15.01 -20.98 -10.78
C ALA A 236 -13.94 -20.94 -9.69
N GLN A 237 -13.29 -19.79 -9.50
CA GLN A 237 -12.32 -19.51 -8.42
C GLN A 237 -12.96 -18.75 -7.25
N GLY A 238 -14.27 -18.62 -7.23
CA GLY A 238 -15.04 -17.91 -6.19
C GLY A 238 -15.08 -16.38 -6.33
N GLY A 239 -14.59 -15.82 -7.45
CA GLY A 239 -14.61 -14.37 -7.68
C GLY A 239 -15.82 -13.88 -8.47
N LEU A 240 -15.88 -12.57 -8.72
CA LEU A 240 -16.98 -11.91 -9.45
C LEU A 240 -16.80 -11.95 -10.98
N GLY A 241 -15.64 -12.33 -11.47
CA GLY A 241 -15.38 -12.53 -12.91
C GLY A 241 -15.32 -11.23 -13.73
N TYR A 242 -15.00 -10.09 -13.14
CA TYR A 242 -14.92 -8.82 -13.89
C TYR A 242 -13.77 -8.86 -14.89
N THR A 243 -14.12 -9.03 -16.16
CA THR A 243 -13.13 -9.14 -17.25
C THR A 243 -12.46 -7.79 -17.57
N ALA A 244 -13.14 -6.67 -17.29
CA ALA A 244 -12.63 -5.34 -17.53
C ALA A 244 -11.70 -4.86 -16.38
N PRO A 245 -10.39 -4.68 -16.57
CA PRO A 245 -9.50 -4.16 -15.52
C PRO A 245 -9.91 -2.76 -15.02
N LEU A 246 -10.67 -2.00 -15.83
CA LEU A 246 -11.21 -0.71 -15.43
C LEU A 246 -12.21 -0.85 -14.27
N ALA A 247 -13.05 -1.89 -14.26
CA ALA A 247 -13.96 -2.15 -13.14
C ALA A 247 -13.18 -2.38 -11.83
N VAL A 248 -12.14 -3.21 -11.88
CA VAL A 248 -11.24 -3.44 -10.74
C VAL A 248 -10.56 -2.13 -10.31
N GLY A 249 -10.09 -1.33 -11.27
CA GLY A 249 -9.47 -0.03 -11.01
C GLY A 249 -10.41 0.97 -10.33
N VAL A 250 -11.67 1.00 -10.73
CA VAL A 250 -12.72 1.86 -10.11
C VAL A 250 -12.95 1.45 -8.66
N VAL A 251 -13.06 0.14 -8.38
CA VAL A 251 -13.20 -0.38 -7.00
C VAL A 251 -12.02 0.05 -6.14
N LEU A 252 -10.79 -0.15 -6.61
CA LEU A 252 -9.58 0.25 -5.87
C LEU A 252 -9.45 1.77 -5.67
N THR A 253 -9.94 2.55 -6.64
CA THR A 253 -9.92 4.01 -6.55
C THR A 253 -10.86 4.51 -5.46
N ALA A 254 -12.00 3.87 -5.25
CA ALA A 254 -12.97 4.26 -4.23
C ALA A 254 -12.35 4.32 -2.82
N GLU A 255 -11.59 3.30 -2.42
CA GLU A 255 -10.85 3.29 -1.14
C GLU A 255 -9.90 4.48 -1.01
N LYS A 256 -9.10 4.74 -2.04
CA LYS A 256 -8.10 5.81 -2.02
C LYS A 256 -8.70 7.20 -1.96
N VAL A 257 -9.77 7.42 -2.74
CA VAL A 257 -10.47 8.70 -2.79
C VAL A 257 -11.15 9.00 -1.46
N THR A 258 -11.90 8.06 -0.92
CA THR A 258 -12.58 8.26 0.36
C THR A 258 -11.60 8.43 1.51
N ASN A 259 -10.52 7.64 1.53
CA ASN A 259 -9.44 7.79 2.51
C ASN A 259 -8.85 9.21 2.42
N MET A 260 -8.46 9.67 1.24
CA MET A 260 -7.87 10.98 1.02
C MET A 260 -8.80 12.13 1.43
N LEU A 261 -10.09 12.04 1.08
CA LEU A 261 -11.06 13.08 1.38
C LEU A 261 -11.43 13.14 2.87
N CYS A 262 -11.51 11.99 3.53
CA CYS A 262 -11.92 11.92 4.93
C CYS A 262 -10.77 12.21 5.92
N GLN A 263 -9.50 11.89 5.57
CA GLN A 263 -8.35 12.04 6.47
C GLN A 263 -8.22 13.40 7.17
N PRO A 264 -8.40 14.57 6.50
CA PRO A 264 -8.26 15.86 7.17
C PRO A 264 -9.33 16.10 8.25
N PHE A 265 -10.52 15.52 8.07
CA PHE A 265 -11.64 15.66 9.01
C PHE A 265 -11.47 14.71 10.19
N THR A 266 -11.19 13.45 9.92
CA THR A 266 -11.01 12.42 10.93
C THR A 266 -9.77 12.68 11.79
N GLY A 267 -8.68 13.19 11.20
CA GLY A 267 -7.50 13.61 11.94
C GLY A 267 -7.80 14.71 12.96
N ARG A 268 -8.47 15.79 12.53
CA ARG A 268 -8.88 16.88 13.45
C ARG A 268 -9.83 16.41 14.53
N LEU A 269 -10.74 15.47 14.21
CA LEU A 269 -11.69 14.95 15.18
C LEU A 269 -11.00 14.03 16.19
N SER A 270 -10.02 13.23 15.75
CA SER A 270 -9.23 12.37 16.63
C SER A 270 -8.41 13.17 17.67
N ASP A 271 -7.90 14.32 17.28
CA ASP A 271 -7.16 15.21 18.19
C ASP A 271 -8.05 15.79 19.32
N ARG A 272 -9.39 15.83 19.10
CA ARG A 272 -10.35 16.36 20.10
C ARG A 272 -11.01 15.29 20.95
N ALA A 273 -11.26 14.10 20.38
CA ALA A 273 -12.07 13.05 21.00
C ALA A 273 -11.24 11.87 21.55
N GLY A 274 -9.91 11.92 21.39
CA GLY A 274 -8.99 10.86 21.83
C GLY A 274 -8.54 9.97 20.67
N ARG A 275 -7.23 9.95 20.41
CA ARG A 275 -6.63 9.23 19.28
C ARG A 275 -6.77 7.71 19.43
N SER A 276 -6.67 7.19 20.65
CA SER A 276 -6.85 5.75 20.91
C SER A 276 -8.26 5.27 20.58
N LEU A 277 -9.28 6.09 20.82
CA LEU A 277 -10.66 5.80 20.42
C LEU A 277 -10.79 5.67 18.91
N PHE A 278 -10.14 6.55 18.15
CA PHE A 278 -10.15 6.53 16.68
C PHE A 278 -9.41 5.32 16.11
N VAL A 279 -8.32 4.88 16.75
CA VAL A 279 -7.64 3.62 16.39
C VAL A 279 -8.57 2.43 16.59
N PHE A 280 -9.27 2.38 17.72
CA PHE A 280 -10.20 1.30 18.05
C PHE A 280 -11.42 1.30 17.11
N VAL A 281 -12.11 2.43 16.96
CA VAL A 281 -13.31 2.55 16.11
C VAL A 281 -12.97 2.30 14.64
N GLY A 282 -11.94 2.96 14.10
CA GLY A 282 -11.55 2.78 12.70
C GLY A 282 -11.12 1.36 12.38
N GLY A 283 -10.36 0.72 13.28
CA GLY A 283 -9.98 -0.69 13.14
C GLY A 283 -11.18 -1.65 13.22
N GLY A 284 -12.13 -1.40 14.12
CA GLY A 284 -13.38 -2.16 14.22
C GLY A 284 -14.27 -2.00 12.99
N CYS A 285 -14.46 -0.77 12.52
CA CYS A 285 -15.19 -0.50 11.28
C CYS A 285 -14.56 -1.20 10.07
N TYR A 286 -13.22 -1.19 9.97
CA TYR A 286 -12.52 -1.91 8.91
C TYR A 286 -12.84 -3.40 8.93
N GLY A 287 -12.81 -4.03 10.12
CA GLY A 287 -13.19 -5.43 10.31
C GLY A 287 -14.64 -5.72 9.92
N LEU A 288 -15.59 -4.84 10.32
CA LEU A 288 -17.00 -4.98 9.95
C LEU A 288 -17.20 -4.91 8.44
N VAL A 289 -16.58 -3.95 7.76
CA VAL A 289 -16.69 -3.83 6.30
C VAL A 289 -16.05 -5.03 5.61
N ALA A 290 -14.88 -5.48 6.06
CA ALA A 290 -14.24 -6.69 5.52
C ALA A 290 -15.15 -7.92 5.62
N LEU A 291 -15.88 -8.07 6.74
CA LEU A 291 -16.84 -9.15 6.95
C LEU A 291 -18.00 -9.12 5.94
N VAL A 292 -18.38 -7.94 5.44
CA VAL A 292 -19.51 -7.77 4.51
C VAL A 292 -19.11 -8.04 3.06
N VAL A 293 -17.82 -7.95 2.69
CA VAL A 293 -17.36 -8.10 1.30
C VAL A 293 -17.87 -9.39 0.62
N PRO A 294 -17.81 -10.59 1.24
CA PRO A 294 -18.32 -11.81 0.60
C PRO A 294 -19.81 -11.79 0.26
N PHE A 295 -20.59 -11.00 0.98
CA PHE A 295 -22.04 -10.90 0.81
C PHE A 295 -22.46 -9.87 -0.25
N THR A 296 -21.50 -9.24 -0.93
CA THR A 296 -21.80 -8.22 -1.96
C THR A 296 -22.66 -8.75 -3.11
N PRO A 297 -22.57 -10.02 -3.57
CA PRO A 297 -23.49 -10.57 -4.56
C PRO A 297 -24.95 -10.66 -4.05
N ASP A 298 -25.12 -11.14 -2.80
CA ASP A 298 -26.44 -11.29 -2.19
C ASP A 298 -27.10 -9.93 -1.94
N ILE A 299 -26.31 -8.95 -1.48
CA ILE A 299 -26.78 -7.57 -1.30
C ILE A 299 -27.21 -6.96 -2.63
N GLY A 300 -26.40 -7.17 -3.69
CA GLY A 300 -26.71 -6.65 -5.02
C GLY A 300 -28.01 -7.23 -5.59
N THR A 301 -28.21 -8.52 -5.45
CA THR A 301 -29.43 -9.21 -5.90
C THR A 301 -30.66 -8.85 -5.04
N ALA A 302 -30.49 -8.76 -3.72
CA ALA A 302 -31.58 -8.40 -2.81
C ALA A 302 -32.08 -6.97 -3.00
N LEU A 303 -31.22 -6.06 -3.46
CA LEU A 303 -31.55 -4.65 -3.74
C LEU A 303 -31.88 -4.40 -5.22
N ASP A 304 -31.93 -5.43 -6.05
CA ASP A 304 -32.16 -5.35 -7.50
C ASP A 304 -31.27 -4.29 -8.19
N LEU A 305 -29.98 -4.31 -7.89
CA LEU A 305 -29.03 -3.32 -8.39
C LEU A 305 -28.64 -3.59 -9.84
N PRO A 306 -28.33 -2.53 -10.64
CA PRO A 306 -27.97 -2.71 -12.03
C PRO A 306 -26.68 -3.49 -12.18
N ALA A 307 -26.61 -4.35 -13.21
CA ALA A 307 -25.45 -5.13 -13.58
C ALA A 307 -24.69 -4.58 -14.79
N THR A 308 -25.25 -3.62 -15.50
CA THR A 308 -24.68 -3.00 -16.71
C THR A 308 -24.37 -1.53 -16.48
N PHE A 309 -23.17 -1.10 -16.85
CA PHE A 309 -22.69 0.26 -16.65
C PHE A 309 -22.08 0.83 -17.94
N PRO A 310 -22.32 2.10 -18.30
CA PRO A 310 -21.93 2.66 -19.60
C PRO A 310 -20.41 2.63 -19.86
N VAL A 311 -19.59 2.71 -18.80
CA VAL A 311 -18.11 2.84 -18.93
C VAL A 311 -17.40 1.52 -18.72
N VAL A 312 -17.88 0.69 -17.79
CA VAL A 312 -17.21 -0.55 -17.39
C VAL A 312 -17.87 -1.80 -17.99
N GLY A 313 -19.00 -1.65 -18.66
CA GLY A 313 -19.69 -2.73 -19.38
C GLY A 313 -20.57 -3.60 -18.49
N ASP A 314 -20.79 -4.85 -18.92
CA ASP A 314 -21.58 -5.82 -18.20
C ASP A 314 -20.76 -6.41 -17.04
N LEU A 315 -21.27 -6.20 -15.84
CA LEU A 315 -20.71 -6.69 -14.59
C LEU A 315 -21.76 -7.55 -13.88
N SER A 316 -21.74 -7.59 -12.56
CA SER A 316 -22.80 -8.21 -11.76
C SER A 316 -23.43 -7.18 -10.84
N ALA A 317 -24.60 -7.50 -10.28
CA ALA A 317 -25.25 -6.66 -9.27
C ALA A 317 -24.36 -6.42 -8.03
N ALA A 318 -23.33 -7.27 -7.81
CA ALA A 318 -22.35 -7.10 -6.75
C ALA A 318 -21.43 -5.87 -6.91
N PHE A 319 -21.36 -5.25 -8.09
CA PHE A 319 -20.40 -4.18 -8.36
C PHE A 319 -20.59 -2.96 -7.45
N LEU A 320 -21.81 -2.45 -7.34
CA LEU A 320 -22.08 -1.30 -6.47
C LEU A 320 -21.88 -1.60 -4.99
N PRO A 321 -22.34 -2.74 -4.43
CA PRO A 321 -22.02 -3.13 -3.07
C PRO A 321 -20.52 -3.27 -2.82
N LEU A 322 -19.75 -3.88 -3.74
CA LEU A 322 -18.31 -4.00 -3.61
C LEU A 322 -17.61 -2.64 -3.66
N LEU A 323 -18.04 -1.75 -4.56
CA LEU A 323 -17.58 -0.38 -4.65
C LEU A 323 -17.83 0.39 -3.33
N ALA A 324 -19.03 0.25 -2.76
CA ALA A 324 -19.41 0.85 -1.48
C ALA A 324 -18.58 0.28 -0.31
N CYS A 325 -18.41 -1.05 -0.24
CA CYS A 325 -17.54 -1.67 0.76
C CYS A 325 -16.11 -1.12 0.66
N ASN A 326 -15.56 -1.03 -0.56
CA ASN A 326 -14.20 -0.53 -0.72
C ASN A 326 -14.07 0.97 -0.38
N ALA A 327 -15.08 1.78 -0.68
CA ALA A 327 -15.16 3.17 -0.21
C ALA A 327 -15.20 3.25 1.33
N LEU A 328 -16.00 2.41 1.99
CA LEU A 328 -16.10 2.34 3.44
C LEU A 328 -14.80 1.84 4.10
N LEU A 329 -14.05 0.92 3.48
CA LEU A 329 -12.70 0.55 3.93
C LEU A 329 -11.78 1.77 3.94
N GLY A 330 -11.87 2.64 2.92
CA GLY A 330 -11.12 3.89 2.87
C GLY A 330 -11.52 4.87 3.98
N VAL A 331 -12.81 4.97 4.30
CA VAL A 331 -13.30 5.78 5.45
C VAL A 331 -12.77 5.20 6.76
N ALA A 332 -12.89 3.90 7.00
CA ALA A 332 -12.43 3.24 8.22
C ALA A 332 -10.92 3.45 8.45
N ASP A 333 -10.13 3.35 7.37
CA ASP A 333 -8.69 3.57 7.44
C ASP A 333 -8.34 5.05 7.65
N SER A 334 -9.13 5.98 7.09
CA SER A 334 -8.98 7.42 7.35
C SER A 334 -9.23 7.78 8.83
N ILE A 335 -10.10 7.05 9.52
CA ILE A 335 -10.36 7.22 10.95
C ILE A 335 -9.15 6.76 11.78
N ARG A 336 -8.59 5.60 11.43
CA ARG A 336 -7.53 4.93 12.20
C ARG A 336 -6.12 5.48 11.93
N GLU A 337 -5.75 5.65 10.68
CA GLU A 337 -4.35 5.86 10.28
C GLU A 337 -3.76 7.17 10.83
N PRO A 338 -4.39 8.35 10.68
CA PRO A 338 -3.87 9.59 11.22
C PRO A 338 -3.72 9.56 12.74
N ALA A 339 -4.72 9.01 13.44
CA ALA A 339 -4.70 8.87 14.89
C ALA A 339 -3.55 7.97 15.36
N SER A 340 -3.37 6.82 14.69
CA SER A 340 -2.25 5.91 14.97
C SER A 340 -0.90 6.58 14.72
N MET A 341 -0.74 7.31 13.60
CA MET A 341 0.52 8.01 13.31
C MET A 341 0.83 9.07 14.34
N ALA A 342 -0.18 9.85 14.78
CA ALA A 342 0.00 10.87 15.80
C ALA A 342 0.45 10.28 17.15
N LEU A 343 -0.16 9.16 17.59
CA LEU A 343 0.26 8.48 18.82
C LEU A 343 1.73 8.02 18.77
N PHE A 344 2.20 7.50 17.62
CA PHE A 344 3.60 7.13 17.46
C PHE A 344 4.54 8.35 17.37
N ALA A 345 4.07 9.46 16.82
CA ALA A 345 4.84 10.70 16.77
C ALA A 345 5.01 11.31 18.17
N ASP A 346 3.95 11.36 18.97
CA ASP A 346 4.00 11.86 20.36
C ASP A 346 5.01 11.06 21.18
N GLU A 347 4.93 9.73 21.11
CA GLU A 347 5.84 8.86 21.83
C GLU A 347 7.31 9.07 21.43
N GLY A 348 7.55 9.24 20.13
CA GLY A 348 8.90 9.53 19.64
C GLY A 348 9.41 10.89 20.06
N THR A 349 8.54 11.86 20.31
CA THR A 349 8.91 13.20 20.79
C THR A 349 9.29 13.16 22.26
N ASP A 350 8.54 12.42 23.09
CA ASP A 350 8.80 12.26 24.51
C ASP A 350 10.15 11.56 24.78
N ASP A 351 10.52 10.57 23.96
CA ASP A 351 11.81 9.85 24.07
C ASP A 351 12.94 10.48 23.23
N GLY A 352 12.70 11.59 22.54
CA GLY A 352 13.67 12.30 21.73
C GLY A 352 14.03 11.62 20.39
N SER A 353 13.25 10.63 19.93
CA SER A 353 13.50 9.89 18.68
C SER A 353 12.23 9.46 17.95
N VAL A 354 11.60 10.41 17.26
CA VAL A 354 10.42 10.15 16.39
C VAL A 354 10.74 9.08 15.34
N ALA A 355 11.96 9.10 14.76
CA ALA A 355 12.38 8.11 13.77
C ALA A 355 12.40 6.69 14.34
N SER A 356 12.81 6.51 15.60
CA SER A 356 12.82 5.21 16.28
C SER A 356 11.41 4.65 16.46
N SER A 357 10.44 5.47 16.92
CA SER A 357 9.06 5.03 17.13
C SER A 357 8.40 4.60 15.80
N PHE A 358 8.63 5.33 14.71
CA PHE A 358 8.17 4.95 13.37
C PHE A 358 8.91 3.71 12.84
N GLY A 359 10.21 3.54 13.16
CA GLY A 359 10.97 2.34 12.84
C GLY A 359 10.37 1.08 13.48
N ILE A 360 10.07 1.14 14.78
CA ILE A 360 9.40 0.04 15.51
C ILE A 360 8.00 -0.21 14.95
N ARG A 361 7.25 0.86 14.65
CA ARG A 361 5.93 0.79 14.00
C ARG A 361 5.98 -0.03 12.71
N GLU A 362 6.97 0.19 11.86
CA GLU A 362 7.14 -0.56 10.61
C GLU A 362 7.66 -1.98 10.84
N LEU A 363 8.60 -2.16 11.76
CA LEU A 363 9.15 -3.48 12.08
C LEU A 363 8.05 -4.47 12.52
N VAL A 364 7.11 -4.03 13.37
CA VAL A 364 5.99 -4.87 13.84
C VAL A 364 4.95 -5.12 12.74
N TRP A 365 4.83 -4.22 11.76
CA TRP A 365 3.93 -4.38 10.63
C TRP A 365 4.40 -5.43 9.61
N ARG A 366 5.71 -5.50 9.36
CA ARG A 366 6.29 -6.29 8.27
C ARG A 366 5.97 -7.78 8.29
N PRO A 367 6.10 -8.51 9.41
CA PRO A 367 5.78 -9.94 9.44
C PRO A 367 4.33 -10.24 8.99
N GLY A 368 3.36 -9.47 9.49
CA GLY A 368 1.96 -9.62 9.10
C GLY A 368 1.74 -9.36 7.61
N SER A 369 2.35 -8.31 7.06
CA SER A 369 2.19 -7.96 5.65
C SER A 369 2.88 -8.94 4.68
N VAL A 370 3.93 -9.64 5.11
CA VAL A 370 4.62 -10.65 4.29
C VAL A 370 3.87 -11.99 4.31
N LEU A 371 3.35 -12.39 5.48
CA LEU A 371 2.68 -13.68 5.64
C LEU A 371 1.24 -13.66 5.13
N ALA A 372 0.55 -12.53 5.23
CA ALA A 372 -0.86 -12.41 4.85
C ALA A 372 -1.15 -12.85 3.40
N PRO A 373 -0.38 -12.48 2.37
CA PRO A 373 -0.67 -12.94 1.02
C PRO A 373 -0.56 -14.47 0.84
N MET A 374 0.40 -15.12 1.48
CA MET A 374 0.49 -16.58 1.47
C MET A 374 -0.72 -17.21 2.16
N LEU A 375 -1.11 -16.68 3.31
CA LEU A 375 -2.30 -17.12 4.03
C LEU A 375 -3.55 -16.98 3.16
N GLY A 376 -3.72 -15.83 2.51
CA GLY A 376 -4.84 -15.61 1.61
C GLY A 376 -4.84 -16.56 0.41
N GLY A 377 -3.67 -16.86 -0.17
CA GLY A 377 -3.52 -17.88 -1.21
C GLY A 377 -3.94 -19.26 -0.73
N ALA A 378 -3.54 -19.67 0.47
CA ALA A 378 -3.97 -20.94 1.06
C ALA A 378 -5.49 -20.97 1.34
N LEU A 379 -6.06 -19.89 1.85
CA LEU A 379 -7.50 -19.78 2.10
C LEU A 379 -8.31 -19.84 0.79
N MET A 380 -7.82 -19.20 -0.26
CA MET A 380 -8.46 -19.20 -1.58
C MET A 380 -8.58 -20.62 -2.17
N THR A 381 -7.72 -21.57 -1.80
CA THR A 381 -7.84 -22.98 -2.28
C THR A 381 -9.12 -23.64 -1.79
N THR A 382 -9.67 -23.19 -0.67
CA THR A 382 -10.91 -23.71 -0.09
C THR A 382 -12.11 -22.87 -0.55
N ASN A 383 -12.09 -21.59 -0.24
CA ASN A 383 -13.04 -20.59 -0.68
C ASN A 383 -12.42 -19.20 -0.47
N ILE A 384 -12.51 -18.33 -1.47
CA ILE A 384 -11.96 -16.97 -1.43
C ILE A 384 -12.60 -16.11 -0.32
N ASP A 385 -13.84 -16.37 0.07
CA ASP A 385 -14.57 -15.64 1.12
C ASP A 385 -13.87 -15.75 2.47
N TRP A 386 -13.19 -16.86 2.76
CA TRP A 386 -12.42 -17.05 3.98
C TRP A 386 -11.32 -16.01 4.16
N VAL A 387 -10.81 -15.46 3.06
CA VAL A 387 -9.80 -14.39 3.12
C VAL A 387 -10.35 -13.17 3.84
N PHE A 388 -11.58 -12.79 3.54
CA PHE A 388 -12.24 -11.63 4.15
C PHE A 388 -12.69 -11.92 5.59
N PHE A 389 -13.18 -13.13 5.87
CA PHE A 389 -13.52 -13.54 7.23
C PHE A 389 -12.30 -13.57 8.15
N VAL A 390 -11.19 -14.13 7.69
CA VAL A 390 -9.92 -14.13 8.44
C VAL A 390 -9.35 -12.72 8.55
N GLY A 391 -9.46 -11.89 7.49
CA GLY A 391 -9.10 -10.49 7.55
C GLY A 391 -9.91 -9.70 8.59
N ALA A 392 -11.22 -9.91 8.63
CA ALA A 392 -12.11 -9.32 9.66
C ALA A 392 -11.74 -9.81 11.06
N ALA A 393 -11.54 -11.12 11.26
CA ALA A 393 -11.15 -11.69 12.53
C ALA A 393 -9.79 -11.13 13.01
N ALA A 394 -8.82 -10.97 12.11
CA ALA A 394 -7.54 -10.36 12.43
C ALA A 394 -7.68 -8.89 12.83
N ALA A 395 -8.56 -8.11 12.16
CA ALA A 395 -8.84 -6.72 12.55
C ALA A 395 -9.47 -6.65 13.94
N PHE A 396 -10.50 -7.44 14.21
CA PHE A 396 -11.14 -7.50 15.53
C PHE A 396 -10.18 -7.97 16.62
N SER A 397 -9.41 -9.03 16.38
CA SER A 397 -8.36 -9.49 17.28
C SER A 397 -7.37 -8.36 17.61
N GLY A 398 -6.93 -7.62 16.59
CA GLY A 398 -6.03 -6.48 16.79
C GLY A 398 -6.63 -5.40 17.68
N VAL A 399 -7.83 -4.91 17.37
CA VAL A 399 -8.45 -3.83 18.17
C VAL A 399 -8.82 -4.27 19.58
N LEU A 400 -9.24 -5.52 19.79
CA LEU A 400 -9.51 -6.07 21.11
C LEU A 400 -8.21 -6.24 21.92
N THR A 401 -7.13 -6.69 21.30
CA THR A 401 -5.80 -6.75 21.92
C THR A 401 -5.35 -5.35 22.35
N PHE A 402 -5.50 -4.36 21.47
CA PHE A 402 -5.17 -2.96 21.80
C PHE A 402 -5.98 -2.46 22.98
N LEU A 403 -7.29 -2.63 22.97
CA LEU A 403 -8.18 -2.24 24.07
C LEU A 403 -7.80 -2.94 25.38
N GLY A 404 -7.54 -4.25 25.34
CA GLY A 404 -7.16 -5.03 26.51
C GLY A 404 -5.81 -4.60 27.11
N VAL A 405 -4.80 -4.37 26.26
CA VAL A 405 -3.47 -3.92 26.70
C VAL A 405 -3.52 -2.47 27.18
N LEU A 406 -4.26 -1.59 26.48
CA LEU A 406 -4.43 -0.19 26.86
C LEU A 406 -5.13 -0.08 28.23
N SER A 407 -6.27 -0.76 28.41
CA SER A 407 -7.03 -0.72 29.65
C SER A 407 -6.28 -1.33 30.83
N ARG A 408 -5.50 -2.39 30.61
CA ARG A 408 -4.64 -3.01 31.63
C ARG A 408 -3.50 -2.10 32.06
N ASN A 409 -2.91 -1.36 31.14
CA ASN A 409 -1.71 -0.57 31.40
C ASN A 409 -2.03 0.85 31.90
N TYR A 410 -3.12 1.44 31.44
CA TYR A 410 -3.46 2.86 31.65
C TYR A 410 -4.90 3.11 32.09
N GLY A 411 -5.71 2.06 32.22
CA GLY A 411 -7.13 2.16 32.58
C GLY A 411 -8.02 2.45 31.35
N THR A 412 -9.34 2.29 31.54
CA THR A 412 -10.32 2.46 30.45
C THR A 412 -10.46 3.91 29.97
N ARG A 413 -10.13 4.89 30.81
CA ARG A 413 -10.16 6.31 30.44
C ARG A 413 -9.12 6.65 29.37
N ALA A 414 -8.01 5.90 29.30
CA ALA A 414 -6.98 6.10 28.28
C ALA A 414 -7.51 5.94 26.83
N LEU A 415 -8.68 5.32 26.65
CA LEU A 415 -9.29 5.24 25.31
C LEU A 415 -9.71 6.62 24.77
N THR A 416 -10.11 7.53 25.65
CA THR A 416 -10.55 8.89 25.30
C THR A 416 -9.54 9.98 25.66
N GLU A 417 -8.58 9.68 26.51
CA GLU A 417 -7.57 10.64 26.97
C GLU A 417 -6.26 10.58 26.16
N TRP A 418 -6.04 9.50 25.39
CA TRP A 418 -4.88 9.31 24.52
C TRP A 418 -5.20 9.66 23.09
#